data_8d2ee7025a6401b636e9bbb8b3502877
#
_entry.id   8d2ee7025a6401b636e9bbb8b3502877
#
_cell.length_a   1.000
_cell.length_b   1.000
_cell.length_c   1.000
_cell.angle_alpha   90.00
_cell.angle_beta   90.00
_cell.angle_gamma   90.00
#
_symmetry.space_group_name_H-M   'P 1'
#
loop_
_entity.id
_entity.type
_entity.pdbx_description
1 polymer ?
#
loop_
_entity_poly.entity_id
_entity_poly.type
_entity_poly.pdbx_seq_one_letter_code
_entity_poly.pdbx_strand_id
1 'polypeptide(L)'
;MKSNRQNNSHHRHSRATRVVHFTLRSLIWVGAIILYYVLFSFFFDTPIEHRMKEENERMQAQYERIEARYDSLAMVLENVDARDKSVFRILFETDPYNFTNTSDAERVALHESSLNASTEQLQTNLAARISKLEKLNGKLLKNWDEIIAYGVEMGEQGNNIPAIQPVINDNLTLLTAGYGTILSPFYRTMKSHQGVDYSIGEGSSVFATADGVVKEISDKNSTLGKTIIIDHGNGYQTSYSHLLESLVRKGQQVNRGDVIALSGNSGLSLAPHLHYEVRYNDMRVNPIHFFFMELSPEEYQRIIQISQSGMQSLD
;
A
#
# COMPACT_ATOMS: atom_id res chain seq x y z
N MET A 1 103.75 -50.84 5.26
CA MET A 1 102.44 -50.68 5.82
C MET A 1 101.89 -49.25 5.54
N LYS A 2 101.34 -48.99 4.38
CA LYS A 2 100.65 -47.74 4.04
C LYS A 2 99.69 -48.12 2.91
N SER A 3 98.46 -48.48 3.26
CA SER A 3 97.37 -48.56 2.30
C SER A 3 96.10 -49.00 3.05
N ASN A 4 95.32 -48.09 3.68
CA ASN A 4 93.92 -48.37 4.02
C ASN A 4 93.18 -47.16 4.65
N ARG A 5 93.60 -45.95 4.38
CA ARG A 5 92.91 -44.77 4.92
C ARG A 5 92.12 -43.88 3.88
N GLN A 6 92.24 -44.19 2.59
CA GLN A 6 91.60 -43.33 1.58
C GLN A 6 90.20 -43.79 1.10
N ASN A 7 89.78 -45.01 1.44
CA ASN A 7 88.49 -45.51 0.90
C ASN A 7 87.23 -45.18 1.77
N ASN A 8 87.43 -44.70 2.99
CA ASN A 8 86.22 -44.39 3.85
C ASN A 8 85.68 -42.97 3.70
N SER A 9 86.41 -42.02 3.11
CA SER A 9 85.96 -40.66 2.90
C SER A 9 85.02 -40.53 1.69
N HIS A 10 85.22 -41.24 0.62
CA HIS A 10 84.37 -41.22 -0.58
C HIS A 10 83.01 -41.85 -0.36
N HIS A 11 82.84 -42.86 0.49
CA HIS A 11 81.59 -43.47 0.80
C HIS A 11 80.69 -42.62 1.75
N ARG A 12 81.31 -41.85 2.62
CA ARG A 12 80.55 -40.88 3.52
C ARG A 12 80.03 -39.68 2.74
N HIS A 13 80.80 -39.11 1.80
CA HIS A 13 80.35 -38.02 0.95
C HIS A 13 79.19 -38.44 0.02
N SER A 14 79.19 -39.65 -0.52
CA SER A 14 78.12 -40.16 -1.38
C SER A 14 76.76 -40.40 -0.62
N ARG A 15 76.80 -40.76 0.67
CA ARG A 15 75.65 -40.94 1.49
C ARG A 15 75.06 -39.55 1.92
N ALA A 16 75.91 -38.63 2.28
CA ALA A 16 75.49 -37.29 2.66
C ALA A 16 74.83 -36.52 1.49
N THR A 17 75.41 -36.63 0.28
CA THR A 17 74.84 -36.05 -0.94
C THR A 17 73.50 -36.68 -1.31
N ARG A 18 73.30 -37.97 -1.15
CA ARG A 18 72.03 -38.67 -1.39
C ARG A 18 70.94 -38.22 -0.39
N VAL A 19 71.32 -38.07 0.88
CA VAL A 19 70.37 -37.56 1.91
C VAL A 19 69.95 -36.12 1.61
N VAL A 20 70.90 -35.25 1.24
CA VAL A 20 70.65 -33.88 0.86
C VAL A 20 69.75 -33.80 -0.38
N HIS A 21 69.98 -34.60 -1.40
CA HIS A 21 69.08 -34.65 -2.58
C HIS A 21 67.72 -35.21 -2.27
N PHE A 22 67.64 -36.20 -1.37
CA PHE A 22 66.32 -36.73 -0.94
C PHE A 22 65.51 -35.69 -0.15
N THR A 23 66.17 -35.01 0.81
CA THR A 23 65.47 -33.91 1.58
C THR A 23 65.06 -32.72 0.68
N LEU A 24 65.93 -32.35 -0.28
CA LEU A 24 65.59 -31.27 -1.22
C LEU A 24 64.44 -31.68 -2.13
N ARG A 25 64.42 -32.93 -2.62
CA ARG A 25 63.26 -33.41 -3.39
C ARG A 25 62.00 -33.50 -2.58
N SER A 26 62.01 -33.91 -1.32
CA SER A 26 60.87 -33.96 -0.47
C SER A 26 60.34 -32.56 -0.17
N LEU A 27 61.20 -31.56 0.05
CA LEU A 27 60.85 -30.17 0.18
C LEU A 27 60.18 -29.60 -1.08
N ILE A 28 60.69 -29.93 -2.27
CA ILE A 28 60.08 -29.52 -3.54
C ILE A 28 58.66 -30.12 -3.68
N TRP A 29 58.49 -31.41 -3.34
CA TRP A 29 57.16 -32.03 -3.39
C TRP A 29 56.19 -31.43 -2.38
N VAL A 30 56.61 -31.14 -1.15
CA VAL A 30 55.81 -30.44 -0.14
C VAL A 30 55.44 -29.05 -0.63
N GLY A 31 56.37 -28.30 -1.21
CA GLY A 31 56.10 -27.00 -1.81
C GLY A 31 55.08 -27.07 -2.97
N ALA A 32 55.24 -28.11 -3.84
CA ALA A 32 54.29 -28.32 -4.93
C ALA A 32 52.86 -28.67 -4.44
N ILE A 33 52.76 -29.47 -3.38
CA ILE A 33 51.46 -29.81 -2.75
C ILE A 33 50.82 -28.57 -2.15
N ILE A 34 51.59 -27.75 -1.43
CA ILE A 34 51.10 -26.49 -0.86
C ILE A 34 50.64 -25.54 -1.98
N LEU A 35 51.46 -25.40 -3.03
CA LEU A 35 51.10 -24.56 -4.18
C LEU A 35 49.83 -25.06 -4.87
N TYR A 36 49.71 -26.37 -5.07
CA TYR A 36 48.50 -26.99 -5.63
C TYR A 36 47.28 -26.72 -4.75
N TYR A 37 47.41 -26.85 -3.43
CA TYR A 37 46.31 -26.57 -2.50
C TYR A 37 45.90 -25.10 -2.52
N VAL A 38 46.87 -24.20 -2.58
CA VAL A 38 46.58 -22.75 -2.70
C VAL A 38 45.91 -22.45 -4.03
N LEU A 39 46.38 -22.97 -5.14
CA LEU A 39 45.75 -22.82 -6.45
C LEU A 39 44.37 -23.46 -6.49
N PHE A 40 44.21 -24.64 -5.90
CA PHE A 40 42.88 -25.29 -5.80
C PHE A 40 41.90 -24.48 -4.97
N SER A 41 42.34 -23.89 -3.85
CA SER A 41 41.54 -23.02 -3.01
C SER A 41 41.10 -21.72 -3.71
N PHE A 42 41.84 -21.27 -4.74
CA PHE A 42 41.40 -20.12 -5.55
C PHE A 42 40.28 -20.47 -6.54
N PHE A 43 40.18 -21.72 -6.98
CA PHE A 43 39.20 -22.14 -7.97
C PHE A 43 38.02 -22.91 -7.36
N PHE A 44 38.19 -23.47 -6.17
CA PHE A 44 37.17 -24.26 -5.50
C PHE A 44 36.98 -23.74 -4.07
N ASP A 45 35.78 -23.30 -3.77
CA ASP A 45 35.42 -22.91 -2.40
C ASP A 45 35.67 -24.08 -1.43
N THR A 46 36.24 -23.77 -0.29
CA THR A 46 36.37 -24.79 0.77
C THR A 46 34.97 -25.18 1.27
N PRO A 47 34.76 -26.37 1.82
CA PRO A 47 33.46 -26.80 2.36
C PRO A 47 32.90 -25.82 3.42
N ILE A 48 33.76 -25.09 4.10
CA ILE A 48 33.38 -24.05 5.07
C ILE A 48 32.91 -22.81 4.35
N GLU A 49 33.61 -22.34 3.34
CA GLU A 49 33.21 -21.18 2.53
C GLU A 49 31.89 -21.42 1.80
N HIS A 50 31.71 -22.62 1.27
CA HIS A 50 30.47 -23.02 0.62
C HIS A 50 29.27 -22.97 1.59
N ARG A 51 29.45 -23.51 2.82
CA ARG A 51 28.42 -23.41 3.87
C ARG A 51 28.13 -21.95 4.28
N MET A 52 29.16 -21.15 4.44
CA MET A 52 29.01 -19.75 4.78
C MET A 52 28.28 -18.95 3.68
N LYS A 53 28.57 -19.27 2.40
CA LYS A 53 27.81 -18.69 1.27
C LYS A 53 26.34 -19.11 1.29
N GLU A 54 26.06 -20.40 1.45
CA GLU A 54 24.67 -20.88 1.56
C GLU A 54 23.92 -20.27 2.74
N GLU A 55 24.54 -20.14 3.91
CA GLU A 55 23.95 -19.51 5.07
C GLU A 55 23.70 -18.01 4.84
N ASN A 56 24.64 -17.34 4.17
CA ASN A 56 24.51 -15.93 3.82
C ASN A 56 23.37 -15.68 2.80
N GLU A 57 23.30 -16.53 1.77
CA GLU A 57 22.19 -16.49 0.79
C GLU A 57 20.83 -16.76 1.45
N ARG A 58 20.76 -17.72 2.38
CA ARG A 58 19.54 -17.98 3.16
C ARG A 58 19.16 -16.80 4.06
N MET A 59 20.15 -16.19 4.71
CA MET A 59 19.90 -14.99 5.52
C MET A 59 19.45 -13.80 4.67
N GLN A 60 20.06 -13.59 3.51
CA GLN A 60 19.63 -12.55 2.58
C GLN A 60 18.17 -12.78 2.11
N ALA A 61 17.84 -14.01 1.70
CA ALA A 61 16.49 -14.34 1.30
C ALA A 61 15.45 -14.19 2.45
N GLN A 62 15.85 -14.47 3.69
CA GLN A 62 15.00 -14.21 4.86
C GLN A 62 14.84 -12.72 5.12
N TYR A 63 15.91 -11.94 4.98
CA TYR A 63 15.87 -10.50 5.14
C TYR A 63 14.96 -9.86 4.10
N GLU A 64 15.08 -10.21 2.83
CA GLU A 64 14.20 -9.72 1.75
C GLU A 64 12.72 -10.05 2.02
N ARG A 65 12.44 -11.26 2.55
CA ARG A 65 11.07 -11.62 2.95
C ARG A 65 10.53 -10.78 4.11
N ILE A 66 11.39 -10.49 5.09
CA ILE A 66 11.01 -9.65 6.24
C ILE A 66 10.81 -8.21 5.77
N GLU A 67 11.66 -7.71 4.90
CA GLU A 67 11.55 -6.37 4.33
C GLU A 67 10.24 -6.21 3.52
N ALA A 68 9.93 -7.17 2.64
CA ALA A 68 8.68 -7.18 1.89
C ALA A 68 7.43 -7.23 2.81
N ARG A 69 7.49 -8.01 3.90
CA ARG A 69 6.40 -8.03 4.90
C ARG A 69 6.30 -6.72 5.68
N TYR A 70 7.45 -6.12 6.00
CA TYR A 70 7.47 -4.81 6.66
C TYR A 70 6.84 -3.75 5.77
N ASP A 71 7.20 -3.70 4.49
CA ASP A 71 6.65 -2.74 3.54
C ASP A 71 5.15 -2.93 3.35
N SER A 72 4.70 -4.18 3.28
CA SER A 72 3.27 -4.51 3.24
C SER A 72 2.54 -4.04 4.50
N LEU A 73 3.09 -4.30 5.69
CA LEU A 73 2.53 -3.84 6.96
C LEU A 73 2.56 -2.31 7.11
N ALA A 74 3.64 -1.65 6.67
CA ALA A 74 3.74 -0.21 6.68
C ALA A 74 2.68 0.43 5.77
N MET A 75 2.45 -0.16 4.60
CA MET A 75 1.41 0.25 3.67
C MET A 75 0.01 0.09 4.28
N VAL A 76 -0.29 -1.05 4.89
CA VAL A 76 -1.58 -1.29 5.58
C VAL A 76 -1.79 -0.28 6.71
N LEU A 77 -0.76 -0.02 7.52
CA LEU A 77 -0.82 0.97 8.60
C LEU A 77 -1.04 2.40 8.08
N GLU A 78 -0.38 2.78 6.98
CA GLU A 78 -0.58 4.07 6.34
C GLU A 78 -2.01 4.23 5.83
N ASN A 79 -2.61 3.15 5.31
CA ASN A 79 -3.98 3.12 4.84
C ASN A 79 -5.00 3.23 5.97
N VAL A 80 -4.76 2.49 7.06
CA VAL A 80 -5.58 2.59 8.27
C VAL A 80 -5.49 4.01 8.83
N ASP A 81 -4.29 4.61 8.87
CA ASP A 81 -4.08 5.99 9.31
C ASP A 81 -4.81 7.01 8.41
N ALA A 82 -4.74 6.86 7.09
CA ALA A 82 -5.44 7.73 6.15
C ALA A 82 -6.97 7.64 6.31
N ARG A 83 -7.49 6.42 6.47
CA ARG A 83 -8.90 6.17 6.75
C ARG A 83 -9.31 6.75 8.11
N ASP A 84 -8.52 6.49 9.15
CA ASP A 84 -8.75 6.99 10.50
C ASP A 84 -8.79 8.52 10.52
N LYS A 85 -7.84 9.20 9.86
CA LYS A 85 -7.86 10.66 9.70
C LYS A 85 -9.10 11.16 8.98
N SER A 86 -9.57 10.44 7.96
CA SER A 86 -10.77 10.83 7.24
C SER A 86 -12.00 10.72 8.12
N VAL A 87 -12.14 9.61 8.85
CA VAL A 87 -13.22 9.40 9.83
C VAL A 87 -13.13 10.45 10.94
N PHE A 88 -11.95 10.67 11.49
CA PHE A 88 -11.75 11.65 12.56
C PHE A 88 -12.08 13.07 12.11
N ARG A 89 -11.65 13.47 10.88
CA ARG A 89 -11.99 14.77 10.29
C ARG A 89 -13.49 14.95 10.11
N ILE A 90 -14.19 13.88 9.70
CA ILE A 90 -15.64 13.89 9.52
C ILE A 90 -16.36 14.02 10.85
N LEU A 91 -15.92 13.27 11.88
CA LEU A 91 -16.59 13.22 13.17
C LEU A 91 -16.27 14.43 14.07
N PHE A 92 -15.02 14.91 14.04
CA PHE A 92 -14.54 15.95 14.98
C PHE A 92 -14.25 17.31 14.32
N GLU A 93 -14.42 17.43 12.99
CA GLU A 93 -14.16 18.66 12.22
C GLU A 93 -12.72 19.19 12.32
N THR A 94 -11.79 18.39 12.79
CA THR A 94 -10.38 18.76 12.99
C THR A 94 -9.44 17.72 12.42
N ASP A 95 -8.25 18.15 12.00
CA ASP A 95 -7.19 17.22 11.65
C ASP A 95 -6.55 16.64 12.92
N PRO A 96 -6.63 15.34 13.17
CA PRO A 96 -6.24 14.75 14.45
C PRO A 96 -4.75 14.84 14.71
N TYR A 97 -3.91 14.76 13.68
CA TYR A 97 -2.45 14.89 13.78
C TYR A 97 -1.77 14.82 12.39
N ASN A 98 -0.56 15.40 12.30
CA ASN A 98 0.30 15.25 11.13
C ASN A 98 1.24 14.06 11.34
N PHE A 99 1.00 12.95 10.65
CA PHE A 99 2.07 11.97 10.39
C PHE A 99 2.90 12.49 9.23
N THR A 100 4.18 12.69 9.45
CA THR A 100 5.12 12.88 8.34
C THR A 100 5.24 11.56 7.60
N ASN A 101 4.57 11.45 6.45
CA ASN A 101 4.76 10.33 5.55
C ASN A 101 6.22 10.32 5.11
N THR A 102 6.87 9.18 5.27
CA THR A 102 8.18 8.97 4.67
C THR A 102 7.98 9.12 3.16
N SER A 103 8.62 10.09 2.54
CA SER A 103 8.50 10.31 1.09
C SER A 103 9.05 9.07 0.34
N ASP A 104 8.55 8.81 -0.87
CA ASP A 104 9.07 7.72 -1.70
C ASP A 104 10.59 7.83 -1.89
N ALA A 105 11.14 9.07 -1.92
CA ALA A 105 12.57 9.31 -1.95
C ALA A 105 13.32 8.79 -0.71
N GLU A 106 12.73 8.90 0.48
CA GLU A 106 13.31 8.33 1.72
C GLU A 106 13.22 6.80 1.74
N ARG A 107 12.18 6.22 1.15
CA ARG A 107 12.04 4.76 1.00
C ARG A 107 13.11 4.20 0.08
N VAL A 108 13.35 4.83 -1.07
CA VAL A 108 14.41 4.47 -2.02
C VAL A 108 15.79 4.61 -1.36
N ALA A 109 16.07 5.73 -0.67
CA ALA A 109 17.33 5.95 0.02
C ALA A 109 17.58 4.93 1.15
N LEU A 110 16.54 4.52 1.87
CA LEU A 110 16.60 3.48 2.89
C LEU A 110 16.90 2.10 2.26
N HIS A 111 16.28 1.80 1.13
CA HIS A 111 16.55 0.55 0.39
C HIS A 111 17.99 0.51 -0.13
N GLU A 112 18.46 1.57 -0.78
CA GLU A 112 19.85 1.68 -1.23
C GLU A 112 20.87 1.59 -0.09
N SER A 113 20.57 2.18 1.08
CA SER A 113 21.44 2.08 2.26
C SER A 113 21.47 0.67 2.85
N SER A 114 20.39 -0.11 2.73
CA SER A 114 20.31 -1.48 3.23
C SER A 114 21.08 -2.49 2.37
N LEU A 115 21.18 -2.25 1.06
CA LEU A 115 21.95 -3.13 0.14
C LEU A 115 23.46 -3.20 0.46
N ASN A 116 24.02 -2.14 1.06
CA ASN A 116 25.45 -2.04 1.38
C ASN A 116 25.74 -2.13 2.89
N ALA A 117 24.73 -2.40 3.72
CA ALA A 117 24.86 -2.39 5.17
C ALA A 117 25.42 -3.69 5.74
N SER A 118 26.21 -3.58 6.82
CA SER A 118 26.65 -4.76 7.58
C SER A 118 25.46 -5.40 8.32
N THR A 119 25.60 -6.67 8.71
CA THR A 119 24.58 -7.41 9.48
C THR A 119 24.14 -6.69 10.75
N GLU A 120 25.07 -6.02 11.45
CA GLU A 120 24.76 -5.22 12.65
C GLU A 120 23.95 -3.96 12.33
N GLN A 121 24.28 -3.29 11.23
CA GLN A 121 23.52 -2.13 10.74
C GLN A 121 22.11 -2.52 10.31
N LEU A 122 21.96 -3.68 9.63
CA LEU A 122 20.65 -4.21 9.26
C LEU A 122 19.77 -4.52 10.48
N GLN A 123 20.34 -5.15 11.51
CA GLN A 123 19.62 -5.42 12.76
C GLN A 123 19.19 -4.13 13.47
N THR A 124 20.07 -3.13 13.52
CA THR A 124 19.77 -1.84 14.15
C THR A 124 18.67 -1.08 13.38
N ASN A 125 18.75 -1.08 12.06
CA ASN A 125 17.73 -0.46 11.20
C ASN A 125 16.37 -1.16 11.34
N LEU A 126 16.36 -2.50 11.38
CA LEU A 126 15.14 -3.29 11.57
C LEU A 126 14.51 -3.01 12.95
N ALA A 127 15.30 -2.98 14.01
CA ALA A 127 14.82 -2.64 15.35
C ALA A 127 14.21 -1.23 15.42
N ALA A 128 14.84 -0.25 14.77
CA ALA A 128 14.30 1.11 14.68
C ALA A 128 12.97 1.18 13.91
N ARG A 129 12.86 0.41 12.80
CA ARG A 129 11.62 0.30 12.01
C ARG A 129 10.50 -0.35 12.82
N ILE A 130 10.78 -1.45 13.52
CA ILE A 130 9.81 -2.11 14.41
C ILE A 130 9.32 -1.15 15.49
N SER A 131 10.23 -0.43 16.17
CA SER A 131 9.86 0.55 17.19
C SER A 131 8.99 1.69 16.62
N LYS A 132 9.22 2.11 15.38
CA LYS A 132 8.36 3.09 14.70
C LYS A 132 6.95 2.52 14.46
N LEU A 133 6.84 1.26 14.01
CA LEU A 133 5.55 0.58 13.84
C LEU A 133 4.79 0.41 15.15
N GLU A 134 5.47 0.02 16.23
CA GLU A 134 4.85 -0.10 17.56
C GLU A 134 4.28 1.23 18.05
N LYS A 135 5.01 2.34 17.84
CA LYS A 135 4.52 3.68 18.17
C LYS A 135 3.32 4.10 17.33
N LEU A 136 3.34 3.80 16.01
CA LEU A 136 2.22 4.06 15.12
C LEU A 136 0.98 3.26 15.54
N ASN A 137 1.15 1.96 15.78
CA ASN A 137 0.08 1.09 16.25
C ASN A 137 -0.52 1.58 17.58
N GLY A 138 0.33 1.98 18.55
CA GLY A 138 -0.16 2.54 19.82
C GLY A 138 -0.98 3.82 19.66
N LYS A 139 -0.64 4.67 18.69
CA LYS A 139 -1.42 5.86 18.36
C LYS A 139 -2.75 5.52 17.69
N LEU A 140 -2.73 4.58 16.72
CA LEU A 140 -3.95 4.12 16.06
C LEU A 140 -4.94 3.52 17.06
N LEU A 141 -4.48 2.65 17.96
CA LEU A 141 -5.34 2.08 19.01
C LEU A 141 -5.99 3.15 19.89
N LYS A 142 -5.22 4.18 20.28
CA LYS A 142 -5.77 5.28 21.06
C LYS A 142 -6.85 6.06 20.30
N ASN A 143 -6.64 6.31 19.00
CA ASN A 143 -7.63 6.99 18.17
C ASN A 143 -8.90 6.14 18.00
N TRP A 144 -8.75 4.83 17.83
CA TRP A 144 -9.88 3.92 17.77
C TRP A 144 -10.73 3.96 19.04
N ASP A 145 -10.10 4.01 20.22
CA ASP A 145 -10.83 4.15 21.49
C ASP A 145 -11.62 5.49 21.52
N GLU A 146 -11.05 6.58 21.01
CA GLU A 146 -11.71 7.88 20.92
C GLU A 146 -12.89 7.84 19.92
N ILE A 147 -12.70 7.21 18.75
CA ILE A 147 -13.77 7.04 17.73
C ILE A 147 -14.90 6.17 18.27
N ILE A 148 -14.58 5.06 18.94
CA ILE A 148 -15.58 4.17 19.54
C ILE A 148 -16.37 4.92 20.63
N ALA A 149 -15.68 5.66 21.50
CA ALA A 149 -16.33 6.46 22.54
C ALA A 149 -17.30 7.48 21.95
N TYR A 150 -16.88 8.19 20.91
CA TYR A 150 -17.71 9.13 20.17
C TYR A 150 -18.87 8.44 19.46
N GLY A 151 -18.64 7.29 18.82
CA GLY A 151 -19.69 6.49 18.16
C GLY A 151 -20.75 5.99 19.13
N VAL A 152 -20.36 5.62 20.36
CA VAL A 152 -21.30 5.26 21.43
C VAL A 152 -22.11 6.47 21.91
N GLU A 153 -21.48 7.65 22.00
CA GLU A 153 -22.15 8.89 22.38
C GLU A 153 -23.12 9.38 21.30
N MET A 154 -22.75 9.23 20.01
CA MET A 154 -23.60 9.59 18.87
C MET A 154 -24.83 8.67 18.70
N GLY A 155 -24.74 7.41 19.13
CA GLY A 155 -25.85 6.45 19.05
C GLY A 155 -26.44 6.32 17.64
N GLU A 156 -27.78 6.43 17.52
CA GLU A 156 -28.49 6.36 16.22
C GLU A 156 -28.13 7.49 15.25
N GLN A 157 -27.54 8.61 15.72
CA GLN A 157 -27.12 9.71 14.86
C GLN A 157 -25.98 9.33 13.89
N GLY A 158 -25.23 8.27 14.17
CA GLY A 158 -24.22 7.72 13.26
C GLY A 158 -24.78 7.14 11.96
N ASN A 159 -26.07 6.85 11.91
CA ASN A 159 -26.76 6.39 10.71
C ASN A 159 -26.95 7.50 9.66
N ASN A 160 -26.82 8.74 10.07
CA ASN A 160 -27.00 9.92 9.20
C ASN A 160 -25.74 10.28 8.41
N ILE A 161 -24.62 9.60 8.64
CA ILE A 161 -23.38 9.79 7.89
C ILE A 161 -23.41 8.90 6.64
N PRO A 162 -23.15 9.44 5.42
CA PRO A 162 -23.21 8.67 4.17
C PRO A 162 -22.01 7.72 4.03
N ALA A 163 -22.04 6.58 4.72
CA ALA A 163 -20.89 5.73 5.01
C ALA A 163 -20.74 4.50 4.10
N ILE A 164 -21.58 4.34 3.08
CA ILE A 164 -21.52 3.26 2.08
C ILE A 164 -21.51 3.84 0.66
N GLN A 165 -21.08 3.03 -0.32
CA GLN A 165 -21.17 3.38 -1.74
C GLN A 165 -22.65 3.40 -2.19
N PRO A 166 -23.01 4.28 -3.14
CA PRO A 166 -24.39 4.37 -3.66
C PRO A 166 -24.76 3.25 -4.63
N VAL A 167 -23.81 2.37 -4.97
CA VAL A 167 -23.94 1.24 -5.90
C VAL A 167 -23.16 0.04 -5.40
N ILE A 168 -23.56 -1.17 -5.77
CA ILE A 168 -22.79 -2.38 -5.50
C ILE A 168 -21.54 -2.37 -6.37
N ASN A 169 -20.36 -2.30 -5.76
CA ASN A 169 -19.07 -2.16 -6.43
C ASN A 169 -17.97 -3.01 -5.74
N ASP A 170 -18.23 -4.30 -5.59
CA ASP A 170 -17.37 -5.24 -4.84
C ASP A 170 -15.92 -5.28 -5.35
N ASN A 171 -15.70 -5.06 -6.65
CA ASN A 171 -14.39 -5.09 -7.27
C ASN A 171 -13.75 -3.71 -7.45
N LEU A 172 -14.41 -2.65 -7.03
CA LEU A 172 -14.01 -1.24 -7.18
C LEU A 172 -13.75 -0.79 -8.63
N THR A 173 -14.25 -1.55 -9.62
CA THR A 173 -14.02 -1.28 -11.04
C THR A 173 -15.01 -0.31 -11.65
N LEU A 174 -16.10 -0.02 -10.95
CA LEU A 174 -17.16 0.86 -11.46
C LEU A 174 -16.83 2.35 -11.31
N LEU A 175 -15.92 2.72 -10.40
CA LEU A 175 -15.49 4.11 -10.23
C LEU A 175 -14.68 4.57 -11.45
N THR A 176 -15.19 5.56 -12.19
CA THR A 176 -14.58 6.06 -13.42
C THR A 176 -14.06 7.49 -13.31
N ALA A 177 -14.58 8.29 -12.38
CA ALA A 177 -14.02 9.62 -12.11
C ALA A 177 -14.07 9.94 -10.62
N GLY A 178 -12.98 10.52 -10.13
CA GLY A 178 -12.83 10.99 -8.74
C GLY A 178 -13.26 12.44 -8.57
N TYR A 179 -13.32 12.87 -7.30
CA TYR A 179 -13.57 14.25 -6.92
C TYR A 179 -12.34 15.14 -7.18
N GLY A 180 -12.54 16.35 -7.66
CA GLY A 180 -11.49 17.35 -7.85
C GLY A 180 -11.28 17.76 -9.29
N THR A 181 -10.07 18.07 -9.68
CA THR A 181 -9.80 18.58 -11.03
C THR A 181 -9.62 17.42 -12.02
N ILE A 182 -10.51 17.33 -13.00
CA ILE A 182 -10.53 16.32 -14.06
C ILE A 182 -10.54 16.96 -15.44
N LEU A 183 -10.26 16.16 -16.47
CA LEU A 183 -10.39 16.59 -17.86
C LEU A 183 -11.85 16.36 -18.31
N SER A 184 -12.54 17.44 -18.68
CA SER A 184 -13.89 17.33 -19.25
C SER A 184 -13.87 16.60 -20.60
N PRO A 185 -14.69 15.56 -20.80
CA PRO A 185 -14.73 14.83 -22.05
C PRO A 185 -15.35 15.65 -23.18
N PHE A 186 -16.25 16.58 -22.88
CA PHE A 186 -16.93 17.43 -23.87
C PHE A 186 -16.06 18.57 -24.37
N TYR A 187 -15.40 19.26 -23.44
CA TYR A 187 -14.70 20.52 -23.73
C TYR A 187 -13.18 20.37 -23.78
N ARG A 188 -12.63 19.21 -23.38
CA ARG A 188 -11.18 18.94 -23.26
C ARG A 188 -10.43 20.01 -22.46
N THR A 189 -11.10 20.58 -21.47
CA THR A 189 -10.57 21.56 -20.52
C THR A 189 -10.60 20.99 -19.13
N MET A 190 -9.76 21.51 -18.26
CA MET A 190 -9.80 21.14 -16.84
C MET A 190 -11.10 21.67 -16.22
N LYS A 191 -11.85 20.78 -15.56
CA LYS A 191 -13.12 21.04 -14.89
C LYS A 191 -13.00 20.58 -13.44
N SER A 192 -13.66 21.32 -12.54
CA SER A 192 -13.84 20.84 -11.16
C SER A 192 -15.00 19.84 -11.11
N HIS A 193 -14.69 18.57 -10.85
CA HIS A 193 -15.66 17.52 -10.64
C HIS A 193 -16.07 17.51 -9.17
N GLN A 194 -17.35 17.65 -8.91
CA GLN A 194 -17.88 17.92 -7.58
C GLN A 194 -18.40 16.68 -6.85
N GLY A 195 -18.18 15.51 -7.43
CA GLY A 195 -18.61 14.21 -6.95
C GLY A 195 -17.69 13.08 -7.41
N VAL A 196 -18.25 11.92 -7.49
CA VAL A 196 -17.63 10.72 -8.09
C VAL A 196 -18.58 10.10 -9.09
N ASP A 197 -18.03 9.54 -10.17
CA ASP A 197 -18.81 8.86 -11.20
C ASP A 197 -18.63 7.36 -11.14
N TYR A 198 -19.75 6.64 -11.19
CA TYR A 198 -19.78 5.18 -11.30
C TYR A 198 -20.34 4.78 -12.66
N SER A 199 -19.53 4.16 -13.50
CA SER A 199 -19.99 3.57 -14.78
C SER A 199 -20.80 2.31 -14.50
N ILE A 200 -22.14 2.45 -14.60
CA ILE A 200 -23.10 1.37 -14.37
C ILE A 200 -24.15 1.38 -15.46
N GLY A 201 -24.68 0.19 -15.79
CA GLY A 201 -25.72 0.07 -16.80
C GLY A 201 -27.02 0.78 -16.40
N GLU A 202 -27.79 1.23 -17.39
CA GLU A 202 -29.12 1.78 -17.13
C GLU A 202 -30.02 0.75 -16.42
N GLY A 203 -30.81 1.22 -15.47
CA GLY A 203 -31.69 0.37 -14.68
C GLY A 203 -31.03 -0.33 -13.50
N SER A 204 -29.73 -0.07 -13.24
CA SER A 204 -29.08 -0.58 -12.03
C SER A 204 -29.60 0.11 -10.77
N SER A 205 -29.69 -0.63 -9.66
CA SER A 205 -30.15 -0.08 -8.39
C SER A 205 -29.18 0.94 -7.82
N VAL A 206 -29.73 2.07 -7.35
CA VAL A 206 -29.01 3.12 -6.64
C VAL A 206 -29.53 3.15 -5.22
N PHE A 207 -28.61 3.19 -4.23
CA PHE A 207 -28.91 3.04 -2.81
C PHE A 207 -28.71 4.36 -2.05
N ALA A 208 -29.54 4.58 -1.04
CA ALA A 208 -29.31 5.64 -0.05
C ALA A 208 -28.06 5.32 0.78
N THR A 209 -27.14 6.25 0.88
CA THR A 209 -25.85 6.05 1.56
C THR A 209 -25.89 6.28 3.07
N ALA A 210 -26.98 6.87 3.56
CA ALA A 210 -27.30 7.09 4.98
C ALA A 210 -28.81 7.18 5.18
N ASP A 211 -29.25 7.12 6.43
CA ASP A 211 -30.63 7.42 6.82
C ASP A 211 -30.94 8.90 6.54
N GLY A 212 -32.15 9.23 6.13
CA GLY A 212 -32.51 10.63 5.85
C GLY A 212 -33.89 10.80 5.28
N VAL A 213 -34.14 12.01 4.79
CA VAL A 213 -35.40 12.41 4.16
C VAL A 213 -35.13 12.93 2.75
N VAL A 214 -35.88 12.47 1.78
CA VAL A 214 -35.79 12.96 0.40
C VAL A 214 -36.17 14.42 0.35
N LYS A 215 -35.16 15.30 0.19
CA LYS A 215 -35.35 16.76 0.18
C LYS A 215 -35.92 17.26 -1.14
N GLU A 216 -35.40 16.73 -2.24
CA GLU A 216 -35.75 17.18 -3.58
C GLU A 216 -35.60 16.06 -4.61
N ILE A 217 -36.50 16.07 -5.59
CA ILE A 217 -36.41 15.28 -6.81
C ILE A 217 -36.62 16.26 -7.96
N SER A 218 -35.66 16.31 -8.88
CA SER A 218 -35.69 17.22 -10.02
C SER A 218 -35.32 16.47 -11.30
N ASP A 219 -36.06 16.74 -12.36
CA ASP A 219 -35.78 16.29 -13.74
C ASP A 219 -35.52 17.48 -14.69
N LYS A 220 -35.41 18.68 -14.14
CA LYS A 220 -35.28 19.93 -14.87
C LYS A 220 -33.85 20.38 -15.11
N ASN A 221 -32.88 19.74 -14.47
CA ASN A 221 -31.47 20.09 -14.66
C ASN A 221 -30.94 19.56 -16.00
N SER A 222 -30.62 20.45 -16.90
CA SER A 222 -30.13 20.09 -18.24
C SER A 222 -28.74 19.41 -18.19
N THR A 223 -27.94 19.67 -17.17
CA THR A 223 -26.61 19.07 -16.98
C THR A 223 -26.70 17.78 -16.21
N LEU A 224 -27.24 17.79 -15.01
CA LEU A 224 -27.28 16.63 -14.10
C LEU A 224 -28.44 15.67 -14.38
N GLY A 225 -29.37 16.05 -15.26
CA GLY A 225 -30.55 15.24 -15.59
C GLY A 225 -31.47 15.03 -14.37
N LYS A 226 -32.05 13.83 -14.30
CA LYS A 226 -32.88 13.46 -13.16
C LYS A 226 -32.03 13.25 -11.93
N THR A 227 -32.34 13.97 -10.85
CA THR A 227 -31.53 14.05 -9.63
C THR A 227 -32.41 13.85 -8.41
N ILE A 228 -31.92 13.13 -7.41
CA ILE A 228 -32.48 13.02 -6.06
C ILE A 228 -31.48 13.65 -5.10
N ILE A 229 -31.99 14.48 -4.19
CA ILE A 229 -31.19 15.01 -3.06
C ILE A 229 -31.85 14.50 -1.76
N ILE A 230 -31.00 13.90 -0.90
CA ILE A 230 -31.41 13.41 0.41
C ILE A 230 -30.72 14.28 1.47
N ASP A 231 -31.51 14.72 2.45
CA ASP A 231 -31.03 15.40 3.64
C ASP A 231 -30.93 14.36 4.77
N HIS A 232 -29.74 14.16 5.26
CA HIS A 232 -29.47 13.18 6.32
C HIS A 232 -29.45 13.78 7.72
N GLY A 233 -29.65 15.11 7.82
CA GLY A 233 -29.46 15.84 9.09
C GLY A 233 -27.96 16.06 9.39
N ASN A 234 -27.68 16.68 10.51
CA ASN A 234 -26.32 16.99 10.98
C ASN A 234 -25.42 17.66 9.92
N GLY A 235 -26.00 18.41 8.98
CA GLY A 235 -25.31 19.09 7.89
C GLY A 235 -25.01 18.22 6.67
N TYR A 236 -25.32 16.93 6.69
CA TYR A 236 -25.05 16.01 5.57
C TYR A 236 -26.21 16.00 4.57
N GLN A 237 -25.83 16.09 3.29
CA GLN A 237 -26.73 15.90 2.16
C GLN A 237 -26.01 15.09 1.08
N THR A 238 -26.74 14.25 0.38
CA THR A 238 -26.24 13.51 -0.79
C THR A 238 -27.07 13.80 -2.03
N SER A 239 -26.42 13.77 -3.19
CA SER A 239 -27.06 13.99 -4.49
C SER A 239 -26.73 12.82 -5.42
N TYR A 240 -27.76 12.32 -6.09
CA TYR A 240 -27.70 11.20 -7.05
C TYR A 240 -28.24 11.70 -8.37
N SER A 241 -27.41 11.71 -9.42
CA SER A 241 -27.72 12.34 -10.70
C SER A 241 -27.63 11.40 -11.88
N HIS A 242 -28.08 11.83 -13.06
CA HIS A 242 -28.20 11.08 -14.31
C HIS A 242 -29.12 9.86 -14.24
N LEU A 243 -30.10 9.91 -13.33
CA LEU A 243 -31.01 8.81 -13.03
C LEU A 243 -31.99 8.54 -14.20
N LEU A 244 -32.40 7.28 -14.33
CA LEU A 244 -33.50 6.86 -15.21
C LEU A 244 -34.83 7.14 -14.52
N GLU A 245 -34.98 6.65 -13.29
CA GLU A 245 -36.23 6.72 -12.54
C GLU A 245 -35.98 6.90 -11.05
N SER A 246 -36.83 7.69 -10.38
CA SER A 246 -36.89 7.80 -8.92
C SER A 246 -37.93 6.80 -8.37
N LEU A 247 -37.50 5.96 -7.42
CA LEU A 247 -38.38 4.99 -6.74
C LEU A 247 -38.94 5.55 -5.43
N VAL A 248 -38.53 6.74 -5.07
CA VAL A 248 -38.94 7.44 -3.84
C VAL A 248 -39.67 8.75 -4.16
N ARG A 249 -40.30 9.36 -3.15
CA ARG A 249 -41.03 10.61 -3.28
C ARG A 249 -40.43 11.68 -2.37
N LYS A 250 -40.56 12.94 -2.75
CA LYS A 250 -40.17 14.06 -1.90
C LYS A 250 -40.83 13.98 -0.53
N GLY A 251 -40.06 14.15 0.54
CA GLY A 251 -40.48 14.03 1.92
C GLY A 251 -40.52 12.59 2.45
N GLN A 252 -40.18 11.59 1.64
CA GLN A 252 -40.08 10.20 2.08
C GLN A 252 -38.88 10.00 2.97
N GLN A 253 -39.02 9.29 4.08
CA GLN A 253 -37.93 8.78 4.89
C GLN A 253 -37.32 7.57 4.19
N VAL A 254 -36.00 7.48 4.21
CA VAL A 254 -35.21 6.38 3.67
C VAL A 254 -34.15 5.96 4.69
N ASN A 255 -33.85 4.68 4.72
CA ASN A 255 -32.76 4.14 5.53
C ASN A 255 -31.52 3.88 4.64
N ARG A 256 -30.36 3.89 5.23
CA ARG A 256 -29.12 3.49 4.56
C ARG A 256 -29.28 2.10 3.95
N GLY A 257 -28.95 1.96 2.65
CA GLY A 257 -29.11 0.72 1.90
C GLY A 257 -30.46 0.56 1.20
N ASP A 258 -31.42 1.44 1.41
CA ASP A 258 -32.69 1.42 0.65
C ASP A 258 -32.44 1.74 -0.82
N VAL A 259 -33.12 1.04 -1.73
CA VAL A 259 -33.11 1.37 -3.16
C VAL A 259 -33.95 2.61 -3.39
N ILE A 260 -33.33 3.69 -3.87
CA ILE A 260 -33.97 5.00 -4.04
C ILE A 260 -34.25 5.35 -5.50
N ALA A 261 -33.48 4.75 -6.43
CA ALA A 261 -33.54 5.07 -7.84
C ALA A 261 -33.01 3.95 -8.71
N LEU A 262 -33.22 4.08 -10.02
CA LEU A 262 -32.53 3.36 -11.06
C LEU A 262 -31.57 4.30 -11.79
N SER A 263 -30.33 3.80 -12.03
CA SER A 263 -29.34 4.54 -12.80
C SER A 263 -29.77 4.74 -14.25
N GLY A 264 -29.29 5.78 -14.91
CA GLY A 264 -29.67 6.11 -16.26
C GLY A 264 -28.56 6.84 -17.04
N ASN A 265 -29.02 7.63 -18.01
CA ASN A 265 -28.19 8.43 -18.89
C ASN A 265 -28.88 9.78 -19.18
N SER A 266 -29.57 10.34 -18.19
CA SER A 266 -30.31 11.62 -18.33
C SER A 266 -29.39 12.82 -18.19
N GLY A 267 -29.74 13.94 -18.82
CA GLY A 267 -28.94 15.17 -18.80
C GLY A 267 -27.76 15.16 -19.77
N LEU A 268 -26.70 15.90 -19.42
CA LEU A 268 -25.46 15.93 -20.22
C LEU A 268 -24.54 14.79 -19.80
N SER A 269 -24.65 13.67 -20.48
CA SER A 269 -23.91 12.43 -20.16
C SER A 269 -23.48 11.73 -21.44
N LEU A 270 -22.24 11.24 -21.49
CA LEU A 270 -21.69 10.49 -22.65
C LEU A 270 -22.09 9.01 -22.64
N ALA A 271 -22.29 8.43 -21.46
CA ALA A 271 -22.60 7.02 -21.28
C ALA A 271 -23.36 6.82 -19.98
N PRO A 272 -24.13 5.73 -19.84
CA PRO A 272 -24.82 5.42 -18.58
C PRO A 272 -23.86 5.41 -17.39
N HIS A 273 -24.17 6.23 -16.39
CA HIS A 273 -23.40 6.34 -15.14
C HIS A 273 -24.23 6.96 -14.03
N LEU A 274 -23.77 6.84 -12.79
CA LEU A 274 -24.25 7.56 -11.65
C LEU A 274 -23.22 8.63 -11.25
N HIS A 275 -23.64 9.88 -11.22
CA HIS A 275 -22.88 10.94 -10.57
C HIS A 275 -23.37 11.10 -9.13
N TYR A 276 -22.46 11.01 -8.16
CA TYR A 276 -22.75 11.02 -6.74
C TYR A 276 -21.97 12.11 -6.01
N GLU A 277 -22.66 13.00 -5.30
CA GLU A 277 -22.07 14.07 -4.48
C GLU A 277 -22.39 13.87 -3.00
N VAL A 278 -21.45 14.25 -2.14
CA VAL A 278 -21.66 14.46 -0.71
C VAL A 278 -21.44 15.93 -0.39
N ARG A 279 -22.34 16.50 0.40
CA ARG A 279 -22.21 17.85 0.96
C ARG A 279 -22.23 17.78 2.47
N TYR A 280 -21.37 18.58 3.07
CA TYR A 280 -21.34 18.80 4.50
C TYR A 280 -21.38 20.30 4.77
N ASN A 281 -22.36 20.77 5.54
CA ASN A 281 -22.63 22.19 5.77
C ASN A 281 -22.63 23.02 4.47
N ASP A 282 -23.38 22.57 3.47
CA ASP A 282 -23.50 23.13 2.12
C ASP A 282 -22.21 23.12 1.27
N MET A 283 -21.08 22.67 1.80
CA MET A 283 -19.84 22.50 1.04
C MET A 283 -19.75 21.10 0.44
N ARG A 284 -19.35 21.00 -0.82
CA ARG A 284 -19.06 19.71 -1.47
C ARG A 284 -17.76 19.14 -0.94
N VAL A 285 -17.80 17.89 -0.57
CA VAL A 285 -16.67 17.14 -0.02
C VAL A 285 -16.41 15.88 -0.86
N ASN A 286 -15.19 15.34 -0.79
CA ASN A 286 -14.85 14.15 -1.54
C ASN A 286 -15.61 12.93 -0.99
N PRO A 287 -16.52 12.31 -1.79
CA PRO A 287 -17.34 11.19 -1.33
C PRO A 287 -16.55 9.96 -0.89
N ILE A 288 -15.36 9.73 -1.45
CA ILE A 288 -14.54 8.54 -1.18
C ILE A 288 -14.18 8.43 0.30
N HIS A 289 -13.99 9.56 0.98
CA HIS A 289 -13.63 9.57 2.40
C HIS A 289 -14.73 9.03 3.32
N PHE A 290 -15.94 8.89 2.80
CA PHE A 290 -17.10 8.42 3.56
C PHE A 290 -17.36 6.92 3.47
N PHE A 291 -16.74 6.17 2.55
CA PHE A 291 -17.03 4.75 2.33
C PHE A 291 -16.37 3.79 3.34
N PHE A 292 -16.15 4.27 4.56
CA PHE A 292 -15.39 3.57 5.60
C PHE A 292 -16.14 2.39 6.25
N MET A 293 -17.47 2.31 6.14
CA MET A 293 -18.23 1.20 6.71
C MET A 293 -18.27 -0.03 5.77
N GLU A 294 -18.06 0.17 4.50
CA GLU A 294 -18.20 -0.88 3.49
C GLU A 294 -16.83 -1.44 3.07
N LEU A 295 -15.82 -0.59 3.00
CA LEU A 295 -14.51 -0.96 2.47
C LEU A 295 -13.54 -1.41 3.55
N SER A 296 -12.82 -2.52 3.27
CA SER A 296 -11.61 -2.88 4.03
C SER A 296 -10.52 -1.82 3.84
N PRO A 297 -9.48 -1.78 4.71
CA PRO A 297 -8.36 -0.85 4.54
C PRO A 297 -7.68 -0.94 3.17
N GLU A 298 -7.49 -2.15 2.64
CA GLU A 298 -6.89 -2.41 1.33
C GLU A 298 -7.77 -1.89 0.19
N GLU A 299 -9.09 -2.12 0.26
CA GLU A 299 -10.06 -1.63 -0.72
C GLU A 299 -10.15 -0.10 -0.68
N TYR A 300 -10.11 0.49 0.51
CA TYR A 300 -10.11 1.94 0.68
C TYR A 300 -8.88 2.59 0.02
N GLN A 301 -7.68 2.01 0.18
CA GLN A 301 -6.51 2.50 -0.53
C GLN A 301 -6.64 2.35 -2.05
N ARG A 302 -7.13 1.20 -2.47
CA ARG A 302 -7.32 0.93 -3.90
C ARG A 302 -8.28 1.94 -4.54
N ILE A 303 -9.39 2.27 -3.89
CA ILE A 303 -10.35 3.25 -4.42
C ILE A 303 -9.76 4.66 -4.47
N ILE A 304 -8.93 5.05 -3.49
CA ILE A 304 -8.18 6.31 -3.53
C ILE A 304 -7.23 6.34 -4.74
N GLN A 305 -6.44 5.28 -4.96
CA GLN A 305 -5.54 5.19 -6.11
C GLN A 305 -6.29 5.27 -7.43
N ILE A 306 -7.41 4.54 -7.54
CA ILE A 306 -8.29 4.59 -8.71
C ILE A 306 -8.76 6.03 -8.94
N SER A 307 -9.26 6.70 -7.91
CA SER A 307 -9.78 8.08 -8.02
C SER A 307 -8.74 9.12 -8.44
N GLN A 308 -7.46 8.88 -8.12
CA GLN A 308 -6.33 9.77 -8.44
C GLN A 308 -5.66 9.44 -9.77
N SER A 309 -5.97 8.31 -10.39
CA SER A 309 -5.31 7.84 -11.61
C SER A 309 -5.66 8.62 -12.89
N GLY A 310 -6.27 9.79 -12.78
CA GLY A 310 -6.58 10.66 -13.92
C GLY A 310 -7.67 10.12 -14.83
N MET A 311 -8.65 9.42 -14.24
CA MET A 311 -9.78 8.87 -14.96
C MET A 311 -10.65 9.98 -15.57
N GLN A 312 -11.32 9.66 -16.66
CA GLN A 312 -12.15 10.59 -17.41
C GLN A 312 -13.58 10.57 -16.86
N SER A 313 -14.12 11.73 -16.52
CA SER A 313 -15.56 11.87 -16.20
C SER A 313 -16.40 11.52 -17.42
N LEU A 314 -17.63 11.13 -17.17
CA LEU A 314 -18.64 10.86 -18.19
C LEU A 314 -19.65 12.01 -18.36
N ASP A 315 -19.49 13.08 -17.57
CA ASP A 315 -20.33 14.31 -17.58
C ASP A 315 -19.59 15.61 -17.89
#